data_8905ee4f8ae71c33e232e054af605d01
#
_entry.id   8905ee4f8ae71c33e232e054af605d01
#
_cell.length_a   1.000
_cell.length_b   1.000
_cell.length_c   1.000
_cell.angle_alpha   90.00
_cell.angle_beta   90.00
_cell.angle_gamma   90.00
#
_symmetry.space_group_name_H-M   'P 1'
#
loop_
_entity.id
_entity.type
_entity.pdbx_description
1 polymer ?
#
loop_
_entity_poly.entity_id
_entity_poly.type
_entity_poly.pdbx_seq_one_letter_code
_entity_poly.pdbx_strand_id
1 'polypeptide(L)'
;MLKKHRVSRISINPQTMNQKTLDLIGRKHTVEQTEEAFRLARSMGFDNINMDLIVGLPGEGPEEVDRTMCALERLDPDDITVHAFALKRAARLALHMDEYESISFRASDEIMERAHQTCRRLGMTPYYLYRQKNMAGNFENVGYAKSGHAGIYNILIMEEVQSILALGASGSTKVIYPGGRIERIENVKDVRSYLDRIDEMIRRKDVLR
;
A
#
# COMPACT_ATOMS: atom_id res chain seq x y z
N MET A 1 19.21 6.63 10.24
CA MET A 1 18.68 5.67 11.23
C MET A 1 18.34 4.31 10.59
N LEU A 2 17.41 4.22 9.63
CA LEU A 2 16.94 2.94 9.06
C LEU A 2 18.07 2.02 8.55
N LYS A 3 19.00 2.53 7.74
CA LYS A 3 20.16 1.74 7.26
C LYS A 3 21.01 1.18 8.39
N LYS A 4 21.19 1.92 9.50
CA LYS A 4 21.91 1.44 10.69
C LYS A 4 21.26 0.18 11.29
N HIS A 5 19.94 0.02 11.11
CA HIS A 5 19.19 -1.15 11.57
C HIS A 5 18.94 -2.18 10.47
N ARG A 6 19.72 -2.16 9.38
CA ARG A 6 19.65 -3.12 8.26
C ARG A 6 18.28 -3.17 7.57
N VAL A 7 17.53 -2.07 7.62
CA VAL A 7 16.31 -1.96 6.82
C VAL A 7 16.71 -1.93 5.35
N SER A 8 16.30 -2.93 4.59
CA SER A 8 16.67 -3.11 3.19
C SER A 8 15.62 -2.51 2.23
N ARG A 9 14.34 -2.55 2.60
CA ARG A 9 13.22 -2.08 1.78
C ARG A 9 12.44 -1.00 2.51
N ILE A 10 12.09 0.06 1.79
CA ILE A 10 11.21 1.13 2.28
C ILE A 10 10.10 1.40 1.26
N SER A 11 9.04 2.04 1.72
CA SER A 11 7.96 2.51 0.84
C SER A 11 7.87 4.03 0.89
N ILE A 12 7.76 4.64 -0.28
CA ILE A 12 7.46 6.07 -0.45
C ILE A 12 6.21 6.14 -1.31
N ASN A 13 5.06 6.45 -0.69
CA ASN A 13 3.76 6.20 -1.26
C ASN A 13 3.10 7.49 -1.77
N PRO A 14 3.27 7.85 -3.06
CA PRO A 14 2.69 9.07 -3.62
C PRO A 14 1.17 9.02 -3.66
N GLN A 15 0.57 7.86 -3.86
CA GLN A 15 -0.81 7.61 -4.24
C GLN A 15 -1.12 8.08 -5.68
N THR A 16 -0.72 9.28 -6.04
CA THR A 16 -0.72 9.89 -7.37
C THR A 16 0.39 10.94 -7.45
N MET A 17 0.81 11.29 -8.66
CA MET A 17 1.74 12.39 -8.93
C MET A 17 1.01 13.61 -9.51
N ASN A 18 -0.27 13.79 -9.19
CA ASN A 18 -1.07 14.94 -9.56
C ASN A 18 -1.41 15.75 -8.31
N GLN A 19 -0.84 16.97 -8.17
CA GLN A 19 -1.01 17.79 -6.97
C GLN A 19 -2.49 18.10 -6.69
N LYS A 20 -3.29 18.42 -7.70
CA LYS A 20 -4.72 18.71 -7.54
C LYS A 20 -5.47 17.55 -6.90
N THR A 21 -5.13 16.31 -7.29
CA THR A 21 -5.73 15.12 -6.73
C THR A 21 -5.28 14.88 -5.29
N LEU A 22 -3.99 15.08 -4.99
CA LEU A 22 -3.48 15.00 -3.62
C LEU A 22 -4.23 15.96 -2.69
N ASP A 23 -4.43 17.19 -3.11
CA ASP A 23 -5.17 18.21 -2.36
C ASP A 23 -6.64 17.79 -2.16
N LEU A 24 -7.28 17.29 -3.23
CA LEU A 24 -8.67 16.83 -3.21
C LEU A 24 -8.90 15.67 -2.25
N ILE A 25 -7.99 14.69 -2.20
CA ILE A 25 -8.08 13.54 -1.29
C ILE A 25 -7.52 13.82 0.10
N GLY A 26 -7.12 15.07 0.38
CA GLY A 26 -6.67 15.53 1.68
C GLY A 26 -5.27 15.04 2.09
N ARG A 27 -4.40 14.75 1.11
CA ARG A 27 -2.99 14.44 1.38
C ARG A 27 -2.22 15.73 1.65
N LYS A 28 -1.35 15.70 2.67
CA LYS A 28 -0.60 16.89 3.11
C LYS A 28 0.76 17.03 2.45
N HIS A 29 1.25 15.97 1.77
CA HIS A 29 2.52 16.02 1.05
C HIS A 29 2.30 16.52 -0.38
N THR A 30 3.37 17.05 -0.97
CA THR A 30 3.38 17.48 -2.37
C THR A 30 4.09 16.46 -3.26
N VAL A 31 3.91 16.61 -4.58
CA VAL A 31 4.62 15.81 -5.58
C VAL A 31 6.13 16.02 -5.45
N GLU A 32 6.58 17.27 -5.27
CA GLU A 32 7.99 17.61 -5.09
C GLU A 32 8.58 16.94 -3.85
N GLN A 33 7.86 16.97 -2.73
CA GLN A 33 8.30 16.29 -1.50
C GLN A 33 8.45 14.78 -1.69
N THR A 34 7.57 14.17 -2.48
CA THR A 34 7.66 12.75 -2.83
C THR A 34 8.93 12.46 -3.64
N GLU A 35 9.20 13.28 -4.67
CA GLU A 35 10.40 13.14 -5.49
C GLU A 35 11.68 13.39 -4.68
N GLU A 36 11.70 14.40 -3.82
CA GLU A 36 12.84 14.70 -2.94
C GLU A 36 13.11 13.54 -1.97
N ALA A 37 12.05 13.00 -1.34
CA ALA A 37 12.16 11.85 -0.44
C ALA A 37 12.72 10.62 -1.17
N PHE A 38 12.29 10.39 -2.41
CA PHE A 38 12.79 9.30 -3.23
C PHE A 38 14.28 9.46 -3.56
N ARG A 39 14.67 10.66 -4.05
CA ARG A 39 16.08 10.96 -4.38
C ARG A 39 16.97 10.86 -3.12
N LEU A 40 16.49 11.36 -1.98
CA LEU A 40 17.20 11.24 -0.70
C LEU A 40 17.37 9.77 -0.30
N ALA A 41 16.33 8.95 -0.41
CA ALA A 41 16.42 7.53 -0.11
C ALA A 41 17.47 6.83 -1.00
N ARG A 42 17.48 7.11 -2.30
CA ARG A 42 18.50 6.59 -3.23
C ARG A 42 19.90 7.04 -2.85
N SER A 43 20.11 8.33 -2.54
CA SER A 43 21.41 8.86 -2.13
C SER A 43 21.93 8.24 -0.83
N MET A 44 21.02 7.78 0.04
CA MET A 44 21.34 7.05 1.26
C MET A 44 21.58 5.55 1.03
N GLY A 45 21.55 5.09 -0.22
CA GLY A 45 21.86 3.70 -0.60
C GLY A 45 20.66 2.73 -0.44
N PHE A 46 19.42 3.19 -0.44
CA PHE A 46 18.27 2.29 -0.58
C PHE A 46 18.14 1.85 -2.03
N ASP A 47 18.22 0.57 -2.26
CA ASP A 47 18.15 -0.13 -3.53
C ASP A 47 16.86 -0.97 -3.69
N ASN A 48 15.96 -0.89 -2.73
CA ASN A 48 14.62 -1.49 -2.77
C ASN A 48 13.60 -0.49 -2.24
N ILE A 49 13.07 0.35 -3.14
CA ILE A 49 12.08 1.38 -2.84
C ILE A 49 10.77 1.03 -3.55
N ASN A 50 9.73 0.80 -2.76
CA ASN A 50 8.37 0.61 -3.25
C ASN A 50 7.63 1.94 -3.35
N MET A 51 6.77 2.09 -4.36
CA MET A 51 5.85 3.21 -4.50
C MET A 51 4.41 2.70 -4.70
N ASP A 52 3.49 3.07 -3.79
CA ASP A 52 2.08 2.71 -3.92
C ASP A 52 1.32 3.78 -4.69
N LEU A 53 0.52 3.34 -5.65
CA LEU A 53 -0.38 4.15 -6.45
C LEU A 53 -1.82 3.75 -6.22
N ILE A 54 -2.73 4.70 -6.39
CA ILE A 54 -4.17 4.43 -6.44
C ILE A 54 -4.69 4.91 -7.80
N VAL A 55 -5.30 4.02 -8.53
CA VAL A 55 -5.92 4.28 -9.83
C VAL A 55 -7.42 4.43 -9.68
N GLY A 56 -8.02 5.40 -10.38
CA GLY A 56 -9.44 5.72 -10.29
C GLY A 56 -9.77 6.68 -9.15
N LEU A 57 -8.81 7.52 -8.75
CA LEU A 57 -9.03 8.59 -7.79
C LEU A 57 -10.00 9.66 -8.33
N PRO A 58 -10.69 10.41 -7.45
CA PRO A 58 -11.58 11.48 -7.85
C PRO A 58 -10.90 12.49 -8.78
N GLY A 59 -11.51 12.74 -9.94
CA GLY A 59 -11.01 13.71 -10.91
C GLY A 59 -9.83 13.23 -11.75
N GLU A 60 -9.43 11.96 -11.64
CA GLU A 60 -8.40 11.36 -12.49
C GLU A 60 -9.00 10.53 -13.62
N GLY A 61 -8.52 10.78 -14.81
CA GLY A 61 -8.75 10.00 -16.02
C GLY A 61 -7.43 9.41 -16.56
N PRO A 62 -7.44 8.92 -17.80
CA PRO A 62 -6.26 8.34 -18.44
C PRO A 62 -5.05 9.28 -18.46
N GLU A 63 -5.25 10.59 -18.68
CA GLU A 63 -4.17 11.57 -18.75
C GLU A 63 -3.47 11.78 -17.40
N GLU A 64 -4.22 11.79 -16.30
CA GLU A 64 -3.70 11.94 -14.94
C GLU A 64 -2.88 10.70 -14.56
N VAL A 65 -3.37 9.54 -14.93
CA VAL A 65 -2.64 8.29 -14.70
C VAL A 65 -1.36 8.24 -15.54
N ASP A 66 -1.42 8.64 -16.81
CA ASP A 66 -0.23 8.73 -17.66
C ASP A 66 0.82 9.69 -17.08
N ARG A 67 0.41 10.86 -16.57
CA ARG A 67 1.33 11.80 -15.88
C ARG A 67 1.99 11.15 -14.67
N THR A 68 1.22 10.45 -13.85
CA THR A 68 1.74 9.72 -12.70
C THR A 68 2.73 8.64 -13.14
N MET A 69 2.38 7.83 -14.13
CA MET A 69 3.25 6.76 -14.62
C MET A 69 4.54 7.30 -15.26
N CYS A 70 4.47 8.40 -16.03
CA CYS A 70 5.67 9.07 -16.55
C CYS A 70 6.58 9.60 -15.43
N ALA A 71 6.02 10.10 -14.32
CA ALA A 71 6.83 10.53 -13.19
C ALA A 71 7.54 9.34 -12.52
N LEU A 72 6.86 8.20 -12.39
CA LEU A 72 7.47 6.98 -11.85
C LEU A 72 8.54 6.40 -12.77
N GLU A 73 8.35 6.44 -14.09
CA GLU A 73 9.38 6.03 -15.06
C GLU A 73 10.68 6.85 -14.86
N ARG A 74 10.56 8.15 -14.58
CA ARG A 74 11.74 9.01 -14.29
C ARG A 74 12.40 8.72 -12.95
N LEU A 75 11.62 8.32 -11.94
CA LEU A 75 12.12 7.97 -10.61
C LEU A 75 12.75 6.57 -10.59
N ASP A 76 12.27 5.67 -11.44
CA ASP A 76 12.73 4.30 -11.57
C ASP A 76 12.73 3.51 -10.24
N PRO A 77 11.55 3.35 -9.59
CA PRO A 77 11.45 2.54 -8.37
C PRO A 77 11.74 1.07 -8.64
N ASP A 78 11.92 0.31 -7.56
CA ASP A 78 12.22 -1.14 -7.66
C ASP A 78 10.95 -1.99 -7.55
N ASP A 79 9.90 -1.41 -6.97
CA ASP A 79 8.61 -2.06 -6.69
C ASP A 79 7.50 -1.01 -6.84
N ILE A 80 6.40 -1.36 -7.46
CA ILE A 80 5.19 -0.53 -7.59
C ILE A 80 3.99 -1.38 -7.20
N THR A 81 3.17 -0.88 -6.28
CA THR A 81 1.86 -1.47 -6.03
C THR A 81 0.77 -0.58 -6.65
N VAL A 82 0.03 -1.14 -7.58
CA VAL A 82 -1.12 -0.50 -8.21
C VAL A 82 -2.38 -0.91 -7.48
N HIS A 83 -2.99 0.04 -6.78
CA HIS A 83 -4.27 -0.14 -6.09
C HIS A 83 -5.40 0.41 -6.93
N ALA A 84 -6.49 -0.33 -7.08
CA ALA A 84 -7.73 0.24 -7.56
C ALA A 84 -8.45 0.97 -6.40
N PHE A 85 -8.96 2.15 -6.69
CA PHE A 85 -9.65 2.95 -5.70
C PHE A 85 -10.84 2.20 -5.08
N ALA A 86 -10.90 2.18 -3.76
CA ALA A 86 -11.99 1.59 -2.99
C ALA A 86 -12.50 2.60 -1.95
N LEU A 87 -13.78 2.95 -2.05
CA LEU A 87 -14.41 3.86 -1.10
C LEU A 87 -14.74 3.13 0.20
N LYS A 88 -14.02 3.43 1.27
CA LYS A 88 -14.31 2.90 2.60
C LYS A 88 -15.40 3.74 3.27
N ARG A 89 -16.35 3.11 3.97
CA ARG A 89 -17.48 3.78 4.66
C ARG A 89 -17.05 4.92 5.59
N ALA A 90 -15.92 4.78 6.25
CA ALA A 90 -15.39 5.77 7.20
C ALA A 90 -14.41 6.77 6.54
N ALA A 91 -14.24 6.73 5.22
CA ALA A 91 -13.41 7.71 4.53
C ALA A 91 -14.13 9.06 4.45
N ARG A 92 -13.38 10.16 4.58
CA ARG A 92 -13.93 11.52 4.47
C ARG A 92 -14.76 11.70 3.18
N LEU A 93 -14.28 11.15 2.08
CA LEU A 93 -14.97 11.17 0.80
C LEU A 93 -16.36 10.50 0.87
N ALA A 94 -16.49 9.40 1.63
CA ALA A 94 -17.78 8.71 1.81
C ALA A 94 -18.75 9.47 2.72
N LEU A 95 -18.23 10.29 3.64
CA LEU A 95 -19.04 11.09 4.57
C LEU A 95 -19.53 12.40 3.94
N HIS A 96 -18.89 12.85 2.86
CA HIS A 96 -19.15 14.11 2.17
C HIS A 96 -19.40 13.88 0.67
N MET A 97 -20.09 12.80 0.32
CA MET A 97 -20.39 12.43 -1.09
C MET A 97 -21.03 13.57 -1.87
N ASP A 98 -21.88 14.36 -1.23
CA ASP A 98 -22.57 15.51 -1.84
C ASP A 98 -21.59 16.57 -2.38
N GLU A 99 -20.44 16.74 -1.74
CA GLU A 99 -19.38 17.66 -2.17
C GLU A 99 -18.65 17.15 -3.44
N TYR A 100 -18.82 15.87 -3.77
CA TYR A 100 -18.12 15.17 -4.85
C TYR A 100 -19.07 14.63 -5.94
N GLU A 101 -20.38 14.97 -5.90
CA GLU A 101 -21.39 14.48 -6.86
C GLU A 101 -21.04 14.76 -8.34
N SER A 102 -20.32 15.85 -8.61
CA SER A 102 -19.88 16.21 -9.96
C SER A 102 -18.55 15.56 -10.39
N ILE A 103 -17.88 14.82 -9.49
CA ILE A 103 -16.55 14.26 -9.73
C ILE A 103 -16.67 12.78 -10.06
N SER A 104 -16.33 12.41 -11.29
CA SER A 104 -16.22 11.00 -11.66
C SER A 104 -14.99 10.37 -11.01
N PHE A 105 -15.17 9.23 -10.35
CA PHE A 105 -14.09 8.40 -9.83
C PHE A 105 -14.38 6.94 -10.14
N ARG A 106 -13.70 6.40 -11.12
CA ARG A 106 -13.80 4.98 -11.48
C ARG A 106 -12.49 4.49 -12.07
N ALA A 107 -11.96 3.43 -11.53
CA ALA A 107 -11.01 2.64 -12.26
C ALA A 107 -11.72 2.03 -13.48
N SER A 108 -11.08 2.03 -14.63
CA SER A 108 -11.53 1.36 -15.84
C SER A 108 -10.44 0.39 -16.29
N ASP A 109 -10.82 -0.59 -17.12
CA ASP A 109 -9.85 -1.52 -17.70
C ASP A 109 -8.73 -0.79 -18.43
N GLU A 110 -9.06 0.28 -19.16
CA GLU A 110 -8.09 1.11 -19.88
C GLU A 110 -7.05 1.74 -18.94
N ILE A 111 -7.52 2.37 -17.84
CA ILE A 111 -6.65 3.04 -16.88
C ILE A 111 -5.77 2.02 -16.14
N MET A 112 -6.34 0.90 -15.74
CA MET A 112 -5.58 -0.19 -15.10
C MET A 112 -4.51 -0.74 -16.05
N GLU A 113 -4.86 -1.00 -17.31
CA GLU A 113 -3.92 -1.53 -18.29
C GLU A 113 -2.76 -0.55 -18.57
N ARG A 114 -3.00 0.78 -18.62
CA ARG A 114 -1.95 1.79 -18.76
C ARG A 114 -0.92 1.69 -17.62
N ALA A 115 -1.40 1.57 -16.38
CA ALA A 115 -0.52 1.40 -15.22
C ALA A 115 0.28 0.08 -15.31
N HIS A 116 -0.37 -1.02 -15.67
CA HIS A 116 0.28 -2.33 -15.85
C HIS A 116 1.33 -2.33 -16.95
N GLN A 117 1.04 -1.69 -18.09
CA GLN A 117 2.00 -1.58 -19.20
C GLN A 117 3.24 -0.79 -18.79
N THR A 118 3.08 0.29 -18.01
CA THR A 118 4.23 1.05 -17.50
C THR A 118 5.09 0.21 -16.57
N CYS A 119 4.50 -0.56 -15.65
CA CYS A 119 5.25 -1.48 -14.81
C CYS A 119 6.07 -2.49 -15.65
N ARG A 120 5.47 -3.03 -16.73
CA ARG A 120 6.19 -3.92 -17.66
C ARG A 120 7.33 -3.22 -18.38
N ARG A 121 7.15 -1.95 -18.84
CA ARG A 121 8.24 -1.17 -19.46
C ARG A 121 9.40 -0.91 -18.51
N LEU A 122 9.13 -0.76 -17.20
CA LEU A 122 10.14 -0.69 -16.16
C LEU A 122 10.83 -2.03 -15.84
N GLY A 123 10.51 -3.09 -16.58
CA GLY A 123 11.07 -4.43 -16.36
C GLY A 123 10.55 -5.14 -15.12
N MET A 124 9.40 -4.71 -14.61
CA MET A 124 8.78 -5.30 -13.44
C MET A 124 7.83 -6.44 -13.84
N THR A 125 7.73 -7.44 -12.95
CA THR A 125 6.77 -8.54 -13.07
C THR A 125 5.81 -8.53 -11.89
N PRO A 126 4.53 -8.93 -12.06
CA PRO A 126 3.62 -9.07 -10.95
C PRO A 126 4.09 -10.20 -10.03
N TYR A 127 4.02 -9.98 -8.70
CA TYR A 127 4.46 -10.99 -7.74
C TYR A 127 3.43 -11.28 -6.63
N TYR A 128 2.43 -10.42 -6.45
CA TYR A 128 1.26 -10.69 -5.61
C TYR A 128 0.06 -9.89 -6.10
N LEU A 129 -1.13 -10.37 -5.77
CA LEU A 129 -2.39 -9.67 -6.00
C LEU A 129 -3.38 -9.92 -4.87
N TYR A 130 -4.28 -8.97 -4.65
CA TYR A 130 -5.40 -9.16 -3.72
C TYR A 130 -6.58 -8.25 -4.07
N ARG A 131 -7.78 -8.69 -3.66
CA ARG A 131 -9.01 -7.89 -3.76
C ARG A 131 -9.43 -7.36 -2.40
N GLN A 132 -9.90 -6.13 -2.38
CA GLN A 132 -10.63 -5.58 -1.25
C GLN A 132 -12.13 -5.69 -1.47
N LYS A 133 -12.90 -5.82 -0.39
CA LYS A 133 -14.36 -5.72 -0.47
C LYS A 133 -14.77 -4.29 -0.86
N ASN A 134 -15.81 -4.17 -1.67
CA ASN A 134 -16.37 -2.88 -2.14
C ASN A 134 -15.45 -2.05 -3.05
N MET A 135 -14.66 -2.69 -3.89
CA MET A 135 -13.93 -2.01 -4.96
C MET A 135 -14.86 -1.70 -6.13
N ALA A 136 -14.78 -0.49 -6.66
CA ALA A 136 -15.48 -0.14 -7.89
C ALA A 136 -14.84 -0.92 -9.06
N GLY A 137 -15.65 -1.63 -9.84
CA GLY A 137 -15.17 -2.32 -11.06
C GLY A 137 -14.53 -3.70 -10.86
N ASN A 138 -14.54 -4.26 -9.65
CA ASN A 138 -14.01 -5.62 -9.37
C ASN A 138 -12.51 -5.81 -9.67
N PHE A 139 -11.74 -4.73 -9.71
CA PHE A 139 -10.30 -4.77 -9.99
C PHE A 139 -9.49 -5.34 -8.84
N GLU A 140 -8.31 -5.82 -9.18
CA GLU A 140 -7.34 -6.34 -8.22
C GLU A 140 -6.27 -5.29 -7.92
N ASN A 141 -5.76 -5.31 -6.68
CA ASN A 141 -4.53 -4.62 -6.35
C ASN A 141 -3.38 -5.53 -6.70
N VAL A 142 -2.42 -5.04 -7.48
CA VAL A 142 -1.30 -5.85 -7.98
C VAL A 142 0.03 -5.21 -7.61
N GLY A 143 0.91 -5.98 -6.99
CA GLY A 143 2.29 -5.58 -6.74
C GLY A 143 3.21 -6.05 -7.88
N TYR A 144 4.00 -5.14 -8.40
CA TYR A 144 4.99 -5.34 -9.46
C TYR A 144 6.38 -5.04 -8.91
N ALA A 145 7.36 -5.89 -9.20
CA ALA A 145 8.74 -5.66 -8.77
C ALA A 145 9.73 -6.03 -9.87
N LYS A 146 10.88 -5.35 -9.87
CA LYS A 146 12.07 -5.78 -10.60
C LYS A 146 12.59 -7.09 -10.01
N SER A 147 13.33 -7.85 -10.81
CA SER A 147 13.90 -9.12 -10.35
C SER A 147 14.70 -8.96 -9.06
N GLY A 148 14.42 -9.77 -8.05
CA GLY A 148 15.08 -9.74 -6.75
C GLY A 148 14.56 -8.67 -5.76
N HIS A 149 13.56 -7.84 -6.13
CA HIS A 149 13.04 -6.75 -5.30
C HIS A 149 11.63 -6.99 -4.74
N ALA A 150 11.02 -8.13 -5.03
CA ALA A 150 9.68 -8.47 -4.52
C ALA A 150 9.60 -8.38 -2.99
N GLY A 151 8.52 -7.80 -2.50
CA GLY A 151 8.26 -7.67 -1.07
C GLY A 151 7.92 -9.02 -0.42
N ILE A 152 8.89 -9.69 0.19
CA ILE A 152 8.71 -11.02 0.80
C ILE A 152 7.55 -11.03 1.80
N TYR A 153 7.39 -9.96 2.60
CA TYR A 153 6.27 -9.83 3.53
C TYR A 153 4.91 -9.91 2.82
N ASN A 154 4.78 -9.24 1.66
CA ASN A 154 3.54 -9.26 0.89
C ASN A 154 3.21 -10.68 0.39
N ILE A 155 4.21 -11.41 -0.08
CA ILE A 155 4.06 -12.81 -0.51
C ILE A 155 3.61 -13.66 0.68
N LEU A 156 4.35 -13.62 1.79
CA LEU A 156 4.08 -14.46 2.97
C LEU A 156 2.71 -14.22 3.59
N ILE A 157 2.22 -12.95 3.58
CA ILE A 157 0.90 -12.62 4.13
C ILE A 157 -0.23 -13.08 3.21
N MET A 158 -0.03 -12.99 1.88
CA MET A 158 -1.04 -13.42 0.89
C MET A 158 -1.14 -14.94 0.78
N GLU A 159 0.00 -15.62 0.76
CA GLU A 159 0.07 -17.09 0.70
C GLU A 159 -0.28 -17.76 2.05
N GLU A 160 -0.40 -16.98 3.12
CA GLU A 160 -0.73 -17.47 4.46
C GLU A 160 0.17 -18.64 4.94
N VAL A 161 1.47 -18.56 4.61
CA VAL A 161 2.44 -19.64 4.90
C VAL A 161 3.26 -19.39 6.17
N GLN A 162 3.16 -18.19 6.76
CA GLN A 162 3.92 -17.81 7.94
C GLN A 162 3.06 -17.10 8.98
N SER A 163 3.22 -17.47 10.26
CA SER A 163 2.64 -16.73 11.38
C SER A 163 3.21 -15.31 11.45
N ILE A 164 2.36 -14.35 11.77
CA ILE A 164 2.71 -12.93 11.84
C ILE A 164 2.40 -12.43 13.24
N LEU A 165 3.42 -12.07 14.00
CA LEU A 165 3.30 -11.45 15.31
C LEU A 165 3.02 -9.95 15.15
N ALA A 166 1.85 -9.50 15.59
CA ALA A 166 1.48 -8.09 15.57
C ALA A 166 1.75 -7.41 16.92
N LEU A 167 2.39 -6.26 16.87
CA LEU A 167 2.69 -5.40 18.01
C LEU A 167 1.82 -4.14 17.93
N GLY A 168 1.54 -3.56 19.10
CA GLY A 168 0.79 -2.31 19.22
C GLY A 168 -0.72 -2.48 19.37
N ALA A 169 -1.38 -1.40 19.76
CA ALA A 169 -2.84 -1.33 19.85
C ALA A 169 -3.49 -1.62 18.49
N SER A 170 -4.63 -2.28 18.47
CA SER A 170 -5.35 -2.76 17.28
C SER A 170 -4.60 -3.78 16.42
N GLY A 171 -3.41 -4.22 16.80
CA GLY A 171 -2.66 -5.25 16.08
C GLY A 171 -3.37 -6.61 16.14
N SER A 172 -3.37 -7.34 15.01
CA SER A 172 -3.94 -8.70 14.90
C SER A 172 -2.80 -9.67 14.56
N THR A 173 -2.42 -10.49 15.53
CA THR A 173 -1.48 -11.59 15.32
C THR A 173 -2.18 -12.71 14.56
N LYS A 174 -1.58 -13.18 13.47
CA LYS A 174 -2.06 -14.33 12.71
C LYS A 174 -1.17 -15.53 13.00
N VAL A 175 -1.76 -16.58 13.55
CA VAL A 175 -1.08 -17.85 13.83
C VAL A 175 -1.48 -18.86 12.78
N ILE A 176 -0.51 -19.48 12.14
CA ILE A 176 -0.71 -20.54 11.15
C ILE A 176 -0.22 -21.85 11.73
N TYR A 177 -1.13 -22.79 11.86
CA TYR A 177 -0.87 -24.14 12.38
C TYR A 177 -0.58 -25.13 11.25
N PRO A 178 0.10 -26.23 11.55
CA PRO A 178 0.19 -27.35 10.61
C PRO A 178 -1.20 -27.77 10.11
N GLY A 179 -1.32 -28.01 8.80
CA GLY A 179 -2.61 -28.32 8.16
C GLY A 179 -3.44 -27.09 7.74
N GLY A 180 -2.86 -25.88 7.82
CA GLY A 180 -3.46 -24.66 7.27
C GLY A 180 -4.54 -23.99 8.13
N ARG A 181 -4.77 -24.47 9.36
CA ARG A 181 -5.67 -23.79 10.31
C ARG A 181 -5.08 -22.43 10.70
N ILE A 182 -5.89 -21.39 10.61
CA ILE A 182 -5.50 -20.01 10.96
C ILE A 182 -6.29 -19.53 12.17
N GLU A 183 -5.58 -18.93 13.11
CA GLU A 183 -6.17 -18.27 14.28
C GLU A 183 -5.70 -16.81 14.34
N ARG A 184 -6.59 -15.92 14.79
CA ARG A 184 -6.26 -14.51 14.99
C ARG A 184 -6.35 -14.15 16.46
N ILE A 185 -5.29 -13.50 16.96
CA ILE A 185 -5.18 -13.02 18.34
C ILE A 185 -5.10 -11.52 18.32
N GLU A 186 -6.18 -10.88 18.75
CA GLU A 186 -6.33 -9.43 18.68
C GLU A 186 -5.72 -8.76 19.92
N ASN A 187 -4.99 -7.67 19.71
CA ASN A 187 -4.69 -6.71 20.75
C ASN A 187 -5.88 -5.79 21.00
N VAL A 188 -5.98 -5.22 22.20
CA VAL A 188 -6.99 -4.20 22.48
C VAL A 188 -6.80 -3.00 21.55
N LYS A 189 -7.89 -2.33 21.19
CA LYS A 189 -7.87 -1.26 20.18
C LYS A 189 -7.39 0.08 20.71
N ASP A 190 -7.76 0.39 21.94
CA ASP A 190 -7.40 1.64 22.59
C ASP A 190 -5.95 1.61 23.07
N VAL A 191 -5.20 2.69 22.81
CA VAL A 191 -3.76 2.78 23.13
C VAL A 191 -3.51 2.72 24.63
N ARG A 192 -4.31 3.42 25.44
CA ARG A 192 -4.16 3.43 26.89
C ARG A 192 -4.43 2.04 27.46
N SER A 193 -5.54 1.43 27.06
CA SER A 193 -5.88 0.04 27.45
C SER A 193 -4.80 -0.96 27.02
N TYR A 194 -4.14 -0.74 25.87
CA TYR A 194 -3.03 -1.59 25.41
C TYR A 194 -1.82 -1.47 26.36
N LEU A 195 -1.46 -0.26 26.76
CA LEU A 195 -0.35 -0.02 27.68
C LEU A 195 -0.65 -0.58 29.07
N ASP A 196 -1.85 -0.32 29.61
CA ASP A 196 -2.28 -0.79 30.94
C ASP A 196 -2.36 -2.35 31.03
N ARG A 197 -2.59 -3.03 29.89
CA ARG A 197 -2.77 -4.48 29.78
C ARG A 197 -1.66 -5.14 28.98
N ILE A 198 -0.46 -4.57 28.93
CA ILE A 198 0.63 -5.07 28.09
C ILE A 198 1.00 -6.53 28.39
N ASP A 199 1.04 -6.91 29.67
CA ASP A 199 1.35 -8.28 30.08
C ASP A 199 0.30 -9.29 29.61
N GLU A 200 -0.98 -8.90 29.58
CA GLU A 200 -2.03 -9.72 29.01
C GLU A 200 -1.86 -9.86 27.49
N MET A 201 -1.50 -8.76 26.78
CA MET A 201 -1.24 -8.82 25.35
C MET A 201 -0.06 -9.74 25.00
N ILE A 202 0.94 -9.78 25.86
CA ILE A 202 2.08 -10.70 25.74
C ILE A 202 1.61 -12.15 25.96
N ARG A 203 0.91 -12.42 27.07
CA ARG A 203 0.40 -13.78 27.37
C ARG A 203 -0.52 -14.34 26.29
N ARG A 204 -1.36 -13.51 25.67
CA ARG A 204 -2.22 -13.95 24.54
C ARG A 204 -1.43 -14.59 23.41
N LYS A 205 -0.13 -14.28 23.28
CA LYS A 205 0.73 -14.75 22.20
C LYS A 205 1.64 -15.91 22.59
N ASP A 206 1.48 -16.47 23.78
CA ASP A 206 2.27 -17.62 24.25
C ASP A 206 2.09 -18.86 23.35
N VAL A 207 0.99 -18.92 22.58
CA VAL A 207 0.76 -19.94 21.54
C VAL A 207 1.82 -19.94 20.43
N LEU A 208 2.60 -18.85 20.28
CA LEU A 208 3.70 -18.76 19.32
C LEU A 208 5.05 -19.24 19.87
N ARG A 209 5.11 -19.63 21.11
CA ARG A 209 6.29 -20.23 21.78
C ARG A 209 6.26 -21.73 21.62
#